data_f2890566a4f4132acf721331fb0bf70e
#
_entry.id   f2890566a4f4132acf721331fb0bf70e
#
_cell.length_a   1.000
_cell.length_b   1.000
_cell.length_c   1.000
_cell.angle_alpha   90.00
_cell.angle_beta   90.00
_cell.angle_gamma   90.00
#
_symmetry.space_group_name_H-M   'P 1'
#
loop_
_entity.id
_entity.type
_entity.pdbx_description
1 polymer ?
#
loop_
_entity_poly.entity_id
_entity_poly.type
_entity_poly.pdbx_seq_one_letter_code
_entity_poly.pdbx_strand_id
1 'polypeptide(L)'
;MDLLRLLASEAEDRGFRLFCAASIAGIVNSLLVAIIINASKTAGSNNGNFQLLLFFLITFIALFYSRKYFLVETGNITERLMNSIRLRLVDKIRSTSLPFIENTGKSELYTAITHSTFALTTSSTALISALSAAIMLVFAAGFIAILSFTAFKISLAFIGVGVVYFLWISKKVEKKLAESTRKENEFQGLLDHVFGGFKELKMSRKRSNDLFDNFITNISKEARDLKIETNNHLAVMNIFGVSFSYGLIAVIVFLLPIFSSAETKNIPQISSAVLFILGPVSEVVAAVTHYLKCNEAIDNIKKVEKLLDAAKMENTNVSANSGVNLSNFKSLDASGISYTYTNKLVEKKGFSIGPLNFRLNSREIIFIVGGNGSGKSTLLKLLTGLYIPNAGEIRYNNKLVNEAQLQKYRHLFSTIFTDFHLFDRMYGMRKKNKGKLEKWLTELRIDDKTGYEEDRFTNTNLSTGQRKRLALAVSLVERKPILVFDEVAADQDPEFRNHFYTTLLPHLRDLGHSIIAVTHDEHYFHTADKILKMHDGHWTNYKPRT
;
A
#
# COMPACT_ATOMS: atom_id res chain seq x y z
N MET A 1 -1.99 10.84 18.68
CA MET A 1 -1.79 9.83 19.73
C MET A 1 -1.40 8.45 19.19
N ASP A 2 -1.97 8.04 18.07
CA ASP A 2 -1.73 6.71 17.47
C ASP A 2 -0.33 6.52 16.87
N LEU A 3 0.26 7.56 16.25
CA LEU A 3 1.62 7.50 15.74
C LEU A 3 2.64 7.27 16.85
N LEU A 4 2.53 8.01 17.96
CA LEU A 4 3.46 7.86 19.08
C LEU A 4 3.36 6.46 19.71
N ARG A 5 2.16 5.87 19.76
CA ARG A 5 1.98 4.48 20.20
C ARG A 5 2.60 3.48 19.22
N LEU A 6 2.42 3.69 17.90
CA LEU A 6 3.04 2.85 16.87
C LEU A 6 4.57 2.96 16.90
N LEU A 7 5.10 4.17 17.01
CA LEU A 7 6.55 4.37 17.16
C LEU A 7 7.08 3.79 18.47
N ALA A 8 6.34 3.92 19.58
CA ALA A 8 6.73 3.36 20.87
C ALA A 8 6.74 1.82 20.87
N SER A 9 5.81 1.18 20.17
CA SER A 9 5.76 -0.29 20.05
C SER A 9 6.94 -0.87 19.26
N GLU A 10 7.46 -0.14 18.25
CA GLU A 10 8.62 -0.58 17.47
C GLU A 10 9.96 -0.09 18.05
N ALA A 11 9.91 0.98 18.85
CA ALA A 11 11.12 1.56 19.43
C ALA A 11 11.70 0.73 20.59
N GLU A 12 10.88 -0.12 21.26
CA GLU A 12 11.30 -0.92 22.43
C GLU A 12 12.30 -0.15 23.34
N ASP A 13 13.47 -0.74 23.64
CA ASP A 13 14.54 -0.11 24.44
C ASP A 13 15.22 1.10 23.75
N ARG A 14 15.00 1.30 22.44
CA ARG A 14 15.63 2.37 21.66
C ARG A 14 14.96 3.73 21.86
N GLY A 15 13.69 3.76 22.20
CA GLY A 15 12.96 4.99 22.53
C GLY A 15 13.64 5.77 23.66
N PHE A 16 14.07 5.08 24.70
CA PHE A 16 14.82 5.68 25.80
C PHE A 16 16.18 6.23 25.35
N ARG A 17 16.90 5.51 24.49
CA ARG A 17 18.19 5.99 23.94
C ARG A 17 18.03 7.23 23.05
N LEU A 18 16.95 7.29 22.25
CA LEU A 18 16.62 8.48 21.47
C LEU A 18 16.30 9.67 22.36
N PHE A 19 15.53 9.47 23.42
CA PHE A 19 15.24 10.51 24.39
C PHE A 19 16.52 11.01 25.08
N CYS A 20 17.41 10.13 25.48
CA CYS A 20 18.71 10.48 26.04
C CYS A 20 19.57 11.28 25.04
N ALA A 21 19.63 10.84 23.78
CA ALA A 21 20.40 11.54 22.76
C ALA A 21 19.84 12.95 22.47
N ALA A 22 18.50 13.10 22.39
CA ALA A 22 17.86 14.39 22.24
C ALA A 22 18.10 15.31 23.46
N SER A 23 18.05 14.74 24.66
CA SER A 23 18.33 15.49 25.90
C SER A 23 19.78 15.94 25.99
N ILE A 24 20.73 15.06 25.64
CA ILE A 24 22.17 15.42 25.55
C ILE A 24 22.36 16.53 24.52
N ALA A 25 21.75 16.43 23.33
CA ALA A 25 21.84 17.46 22.31
C ALA A 25 21.28 18.81 22.81
N GLY A 26 20.17 18.81 23.55
CA GLY A 26 19.57 20.00 24.16
C GLY A 26 20.47 20.66 25.20
N ILE A 27 21.03 19.87 26.12
CA ILE A 27 21.95 20.34 27.16
C ILE A 27 23.21 20.91 26.52
N VAL A 28 23.83 20.15 25.61
CA VAL A 28 25.07 20.54 24.93
C VAL A 28 24.89 21.79 24.07
N ASN A 29 23.73 21.92 23.41
CA ASN A 29 23.39 23.13 22.65
C ASN A 29 23.32 24.37 23.58
N SER A 30 22.66 24.25 24.74
CA SER A 30 22.60 25.33 25.73
C SER A 30 23.98 25.68 26.32
N LEU A 31 24.84 24.66 26.55
CA LEU A 31 26.22 24.86 26.98
C LEU A 31 27.06 25.57 25.92
N LEU A 32 26.92 25.22 24.64
CA LEU A 32 27.63 25.94 23.55
C LEU A 32 27.28 27.43 23.53
N VAL A 33 25.98 27.75 23.69
CA VAL A 33 25.54 29.16 23.78
C VAL A 33 26.20 29.85 24.98
N ALA A 34 26.20 29.20 26.15
CA ALA A 34 26.82 29.74 27.36
C ALA A 34 28.34 29.98 27.20
N ILE A 35 29.04 29.03 26.55
CA ILE A 35 30.49 29.15 26.27
C ILE A 35 30.76 30.31 25.32
N ILE A 36 30.00 30.46 24.22
CA ILE A 36 30.13 31.55 23.25
C ILE A 36 29.92 32.91 23.94
N ILE A 37 28.85 33.03 24.74
CA ILE A 37 28.54 34.26 25.46
C ILE A 37 29.66 34.61 26.48
N ASN A 38 30.19 33.62 27.18
CA ASN A 38 31.26 33.84 28.15
C ASN A 38 32.58 34.20 27.45
N ALA A 39 32.90 33.55 26.33
CA ALA A 39 34.05 33.87 25.51
C ALA A 39 33.97 35.31 24.96
N SER A 40 32.78 35.77 24.53
CA SER A 40 32.58 37.14 24.02
C SER A 40 32.81 38.20 25.09
N LYS A 41 32.53 37.93 26.36
CA LYS A 41 32.79 38.85 27.47
C LYS A 41 34.29 39.00 27.79
N THR A 42 35.05 37.93 27.61
CA THR A 42 36.48 37.87 27.94
C THR A 42 37.38 38.17 26.74
N ALA A 43 36.82 38.42 25.56
CA ALA A 43 37.53 38.67 24.31
C ALA A 43 38.47 39.90 24.34
N GLY A 44 38.30 40.81 25.29
CA GLY A 44 39.16 41.99 25.47
C GLY A 44 40.30 41.84 26.53
N SER A 45 40.37 40.67 27.20
CA SER A 45 41.42 40.40 28.19
C SER A 45 42.61 39.69 27.55
N ASN A 46 43.84 40.12 27.91
CA ASN A 46 45.11 39.61 27.34
C ASN A 46 45.39 38.11 27.66
N ASN A 47 44.59 37.46 28.45
CA ASN A 47 44.70 36.02 28.72
C ASN A 47 43.85 35.24 27.71
N GLY A 48 44.53 34.60 26.78
CA GLY A 48 43.87 33.82 25.73
C GLY A 48 42.83 32.84 26.29
N ASN A 49 41.61 32.88 25.76
CA ASN A 49 40.48 32.02 26.11
C ASN A 49 40.67 30.56 25.63
N PHE A 50 41.90 30.01 25.70
CA PHE A 50 42.23 28.68 25.20
C PHE A 50 41.41 27.59 25.88
N GLN A 51 41.17 27.70 27.19
CA GLN A 51 40.31 26.76 27.90
C GLN A 51 38.86 26.79 27.39
N LEU A 52 38.30 27.98 27.13
CA LEU A 52 36.94 28.11 26.58
C LEU A 52 36.85 27.54 25.15
N LEU A 53 37.91 27.73 24.34
CA LEU A 53 37.99 27.11 23.01
C LEU A 53 38.01 25.59 23.09
N LEU A 54 38.75 25.02 24.04
CA LEU A 54 38.83 23.58 24.24
C LEU A 54 37.46 23.01 24.71
N PHE A 55 36.77 23.65 25.64
CA PHE A 55 35.41 23.33 26.03
C PHE A 55 34.42 23.47 24.87
N PHE A 56 34.52 24.49 24.05
CA PHE A 56 33.70 24.65 22.85
C PHE A 56 33.89 23.48 21.89
N LEU A 57 35.12 23.08 21.57
CA LEU A 57 35.40 21.97 20.67
C LEU A 57 34.85 20.64 21.20
N ILE A 58 35.02 20.34 22.49
CA ILE A 58 34.48 19.14 23.11
C ILE A 58 32.94 19.11 23.03
N THR A 59 32.31 20.22 23.42
CA THR A 59 30.85 20.35 23.35
C THR A 59 30.33 20.32 21.92
N PHE A 60 31.02 20.92 20.97
CA PHE A 60 30.65 20.86 19.56
C PHE A 60 30.73 19.44 19.00
N ILE A 61 31.77 18.69 19.32
CA ILE A 61 31.93 17.28 18.95
C ILE A 61 30.78 16.44 19.58
N ALA A 62 30.50 16.66 20.86
CA ALA A 62 29.41 15.96 21.55
C ALA A 62 28.02 16.25 20.90
N LEU A 63 27.76 17.51 20.54
CA LEU A 63 26.54 17.90 19.81
C LEU A 63 26.44 17.18 18.47
N PHE A 64 27.55 17.19 17.69
CA PHE A 64 27.58 16.56 16.37
C PHE A 64 27.27 15.06 16.45
N TYR A 65 27.93 14.32 17.35
CA TYR A 65 27.70 12.88 17.48
C TYR A 65 26.33 12.54 18.07
N SER A 66 25.84 13.31 19.05
CA SER A 66 24.50 13.12 19.61
C SER A 66 23.41 13.37 18.56
N ARG A 67 23.52 14.45 17.78
CA ARG A 67 22.56 14.77 16.71
C ARG A 67 22.63 13.78 15.55
N LYS A 68 23.84 13.34 15.17
CA LYS A 68 24.04 12.29 14.16
C LYS A 68 23.38 10.98 14.59
N TYR A 69 23.65 10.53 15.82
CA TYR A 69 23.05 9.31 16.36
C TYR A 69 21.51 9.40 16.36
N PHE A 70 20.96 10.52 16.85
CA PHE A 70 19.53 10.75 16.89
C PHE A 70 18.89 10.68 15.50
N LEU A 71 19.44 11.36 14.49
CA LEU A 71 18.88 11.38 13.13
C LEU A 71 18.98 10.03 12.45
N VAL A 72 20.12 9.34 12.56
CA VAL A 72 20.31 8.02 11.96
C VAL A 72 19.37 7.00 12.58
N GLU A 73 19.28 6.95 13.92
CA GLU A 73 18.43 5.97 14.59
C GLU A 73 16.94 6.25 14.39
N THR A 74 16.55 7.53 14.33
CA THR A 74 15.18 7.92 13.93
C THR A 74 14.83 7.39 12.54
N GLY A 75 15.72 7.59 11.56
CA GLY A 75 15.53 7.06 10.21
C GLY A 75 15.37 5.53 10.22
N ASN A 76 16.25 4.83 10.92
CA ASN A 76 16.21 3.36 11.03
C ASN A 76 14.89 2.84 11.64
N ILE A 77 14.41 3.47 12.71
CA ILE A 77 13.15 3.07 13.37
C ILE A 77 11.97 3.34 12.43
N THR A 78 11.94 4.50 11.78
CA THR A 78 10.86 4.87 10.86
C THR A 78 10.79 3.90 9.68
N GLU A 79 11.92 3.55 9.06
CA GLU A 79 11.94 2.62 7.93
C GLU A 79 11.55 1.18 8.35
N ARG A 80 11.94 0.73 9.53
CA ARG A 80 11.50 -0.57 10.06
C ARG A 80 9.99 -0.61 10.28
N LEU A 81 9.43 0.43 10.91
CA LEU A 81 7.99 0.55 11.10
C LEU A 81 7.24 0.52 9.76
N MET A 82 7.74 1.26 8.76
CA MET A 82 7.12 1.27 7.43
C MET A 82 7.17 -0.09 6.75
N ASN A 83 8.31 -0.76 6.81
CA ASN A 83 8.43 -2.11 6.26
C ASN A 83 7.48 -3.09 6.96
N SER A 84 7.38 -3.03 8.28
CA SER A 84 6.44 -3.83 9.08
C SER A 84 4.97 -3.60 8.66
N ILE A 85 4.55 -2.33 8.50
CA ILE A 85 3.20 -1.99 8.04
C ILE A 85 2.95 -2.52 6.62
N ARG A 86 3.89 -2.30 5.68
CA ARG A 86 3.76 -2.78 4.30
C ARG A 86 3.62 -4.30 4.23
N LEU A 87 4.48 -5.03 4.93
CA LEU A 87 4.44 -6.49 4.95
C LEU A 87 3.13 -6.99 5.59
N ARG A 88 2.67 -6.37 6.68
CA ARG A 88 1.39 -6.70 7.31
C ARG A 88 0.20 -6.47 6.40
N LEU A 89 0.15 -5.33 5.68
CA LEU A 89 -0.92 -5.05 4.72
C LEU A 89 -0.92 -6.05 3.56
N VAL A 90 0.25 -6.34 2.98
CA VAL A 90 0.38 -7.31 1.89
C VAL A 90 -0.02 -8.72 2.36
N ASP A 91 0.34 -9.12 3.57
CA ASP A 91 -0.05 -10.42 4.12
C ASP A 91 -1.56 -10.52 4.36
N LYS A 92 -2.20 -9.45 4.87
CA LYS A 92 -3.65 -9.36 4.99
C LYS A 92 -4.35 -9.45 3.63
N ILE A 93 -3.84 -8.75 2.61
CA ILE A 93 -4.37 -8.83 1.24
C ILE A 93 -4.25 -10.25 0.69
N ARG A 94 -3.11 -10.90 0.88
CA ARG A 94 -2.87 -12.28 0.44
C ARG A 94 -3.84 -13.29 1.08
N SER A 95 -4.27 -13.03 2.32
CA SER A 95 -5.21 -13.89 3.06
C SER A 95 -6.68 -13.53 2.86
N THR A 96 -6.98 -12.52 2.05
CA THR A 96 -8.34 -12.05 1.82
C THR A 96 -9.00 -12.79 0.66
N SER A 97 -10.34 -12.91 0.69
CA SER A 97 -11.13 -13.56 -0.36
C SER A 97 -11.17 -12.76 -1.67
N LEU A 98 -11.24 -13.45 -2.82
CA LEU A 98 -11.32 -12.82 -4.14
C LEU A 98 -12.50 -11.83 -4.29
N PRO A 99 -13.74 -12.15 -3.85
CA PRO A 99 -14.87 -11.21 -3.94
C PRO A 99 -14.61 -9.87 -3.25
N PHE A 100 -13.85 -9.87 -2.18
CA PHE A 100 -13.49 -8.64 -1.49
C PHE A 100 -12.56 -7.76 -2.34
N ILE A 101 -11.52 -8.33 -2.96
CA ILE A 101 -10.58 -7.60 -3.82
C ILE A 101 -11.28 -7.04 -5.05
N GLU A 102 -12.20 -7.80 -5.65
CA GLU A 102 -12.99 -7.36 -6.81
C GLU A 102 -13.96 -6.21 -6.46
N ASN A 103 -14.53 -6.19 -5.25
CA ASN A 103 -15.47 -5.16 -4.80
C ASN A 103 -14.77 -3.89 -4.26
N THR A 104 -13.62 -4.02 -3.61
CA THR A 104 -12.91 -2.88 -2.98
C THR A 104 -12.14 -2.07 -4.03
N GLY A 105 -11.68 -2.72 -5.09
CA GLY A 105 -10.86 -2.10 -6.12
C GLY A 105 -9.36 -2.08 -5.78
N LYS A 106 -8.54 -2.28 -6.81
CA LYS A 106 -7.07 -2.36 -6.67
C LYS A 106 -6.44 -1.02 -6.30
N SER A 107 -7.03 0.09 -6.76
CA SER A 107 -6.47 1.44 -6.59
C SER A 107 -6.44 1.89 -5.12
N GLU A 108 -7.52 1.64 -4.34
CA GLU A 108 -7.58 2.00 -2.92
C GLU A 108 -6.52 1.25 -2.10
N LEU A 109 -6.36 -0.05 -2.35
CA LEU A 109 -5.35 -0.89 -1.69
C LEU A 109 -3.92 -0.45 -2.06
N TYR A 110 -3.68 -0.17 -3.34
CA TYR A 110 -2.38 0.29 -3.83
C TYR A 110 -1.99 1.64 -3.20
N THR A 111 -2.93 2.59 -3.13
CA THR A 111 -2.71 3.91 -2.53
C THR A 111 -2.36 3.79 -1.04
N ALA A 112 -3.04 2.93 -0.28
CA ALA A 112 -2.72 2.71 1.12
C ALA A 112 -1.31 2.15 1.33
N ILE A 113 -0.88 1.19 0.50
CA ILE A 113 0.43 0.55 0.63
C ILE A 113 1.57 1.48 0.17
N THR A 114 1.35 2.31 -0.83
CA THR A 114 2.40 3.15 -1.43
C THR A 114 2.36 4.58 -0.90
N HIS A 115 1.30 5.32 -1.22
CA HIS A 115 1.21 6.75 -0.90
C HIS A 115 1.08 7.01 0.60
N SER A 116 0.17 6.30 1.29
CA SER A 116 -0.02 6.54 2.73
C SER A 116 1.20 6.11 3.54
N THR A 117 1.86 5.00 3.20
CA THR A 117 3.10 4.60 3.89
C THR A 117 4.25 5.56 3.61
N PHE A 118 4.39 6.10 2.39
CA PHE A 118 5.41 7.10 2.07
C PHE A 118 5.16 8.42 2.82
N ALA A 119 3.92 8.91 2.82
CA ALA A 119 3.53 10.10 3.58
C ALA A 119 3.78 9.92 5.09
N LEU A 120 3.53 8.74 5.62
CA LEU A 120 3.80 8.40 7.01
C LEU A 120 5.30 8.41 7.31
N THR A 121 6.15 7.86 6.43
CA THR A 121 7.63 7.87 6.59
C THR A 121 8.16 9.28 6.67
N THR A 122 7.85 10.12 5.68
CA THR A 122 8.34 11.49 5.60
C THR A 122 7.84 12.37 6.75
N SER A 123 6.59 12.18 7.17
CA SER A 123 6.01 12.94 8.26
C SER A 123 6.52 12.48 9.64
N SER A 124 6.76 11.18 9.82
CA SER A 124 7.27 10.64 11.09
C SER A 124 8.65 11.15 11.42
N THR A 125 9.58 11.21 10.43
CA THR A 125 10.93 11.77 10.65
C THR A 125 10.88 13.22 11.07
N ALA A 126 10.03 14.03 10.44
CA ALA A 126 9.85 15.44 10.79
C ALA A 126 9.24 15.60 12.20
N LEU A 127 8.27 14.77 12.58
CA LEU A 127 7.66 14.81 13.92
C LEU A 127 8.63 14.40 15.02
N ILE A 128 9.49 13.41 14.78
CA ILE A 128 10.52 13.02 15.74
C ILE A 128 11.59 14.11 15.88
N SER A 129 11.98 14.77 14.77
CA SER A 129 12.87 15.94 14.80
C SER A 129 12.27 17.09 15.61
N ALA A 130 10.98 17.37 15.43
CA ALA A 130 10.28 18.38 16.22
C ALA A 130 10.18 18.03 17.71
N LEU A 131 10.07 16.75 18.07
CA LEU A 131 10.14 16.31 19.46
C LEU A 131 11.53 16.59 20.06
N SER A 132 12.60 16.34 19.31
CA SER A 132 13.97 16.73 19.70
C SER A 132 14.09 18.24 19.87
N ALA A 133 13.53 19.03 18.95
CA ALA A 133 13.49 20.47 19.04
C ALA A 133 12.71 20.96 20.29
N ALA A 134 11.59 20.33 20.60
CA ALA A 134 10.83 20.63 21.83
C ALA A 134 11.64 20.35 23.11
N ILE A 135 12.40 19.26 23.15
CA ILE A 135 13.33 18.97 24.25
C ILE A 135 14.40 20.07 24.37
N MET A 136 14.98 20.50 23.24
CA MET A 136 15.95 21.60 23.22
C MET A 136 15.34 22.91 23.75
N LEU A 137 14.08 23.21 23.40
CA LEU A 137 13.36 24.38 23.91
C LEU A 137 13.19 24.35 25.44
N VAL A 138 12.93 23.18 26.01
CA VAL A 138 12.84 23.01 27.49
C VAL A 138 14.18 23.34 28.16
N PHE A 139 15.30 22.85 27.63
CA PHE A 139 16.63 23.17 28.18
C PHE A 139 17.00 24.66 27.97
N ALA A 140 16.65 25.24 26.83
CA ALA A 140 16.86 26.67 26.58
C ALA A 140 16.02 27.54 27.54
N ALA A 141 14.77 27.16 27.80
CA ALA A 141 13.92 27.85 28.78
C ALA A 141 14.50 27.74 30.20
N GLY A 142 15.03 26.57 30.59
CA GLY A 142 15.76 26.38 31.84
C GLY A 142 17.01 27.27 31.95
N PHE A 143 17.77 27.41 30.85
CA PHE A 143 18.92 28.30 30.80
C PHE A 143 18.52 29.78 30.99
N ILE A 144 17.43 30.23 30.34
CA ILE A 144 16.87 31.57 30.54
C ILE A 144 16.44 31.77 32.00
N ALA A 145 15.81 30.76 32.63
CA ALA A 145 15.36 30.83 34.02
C ALA A 145 16.53 31.00 35.01
N ILE A 146 17.69 30.38 34.73
CA ILE A 146 18.94 30.54 35.52
C ILE A 146 19.49 31.94 35.36
N LEU A 147 19.44 32.54 34.15
CA LEU A 147 19.91 33.89 33.91
C LEU A 147 19.02 34.99 34.50
N SER A 148 17.71 34.81 34.40
CA SER A 148 16.69 35.73 34.92
C SER A 148 15.34 35.03 35.04
N PHE A 149 14.87 34.87 36.27
CA PHE A 149 13.56 34.28 36.53
C PHE A 149 12.40 35.17 36.07
N THR A 150 12.61 36.47 36.07
CA THR A 150 11.65 37.46 35.54
C THR A 150 11.53 37.34 34.02
N ALA A 151 12.65 37.25 33.30
CA ALA A 151 12.65 37.00 31.86
C ALA A 151 11.97 35.69 31.48
N PHE A 152 12.18 34.62 32.27
CA PHE A 152 11.53 33.33 32.09
C PHE A 152 10.00 33.44 32.20
N LYS A 153 9.46 34.12 33.23
CA LYS A 153 7.99 34.34 33.39
C LYS A 153 7.39 35.11 32.22
N ILE A 154 8.08 36.18 31.79
CA ILE A 154 7.64 37.00 30.65
C ILE A 154 7.64 36.17 29.38
N SER A 155 8.70 35.41 29.15
CA SER A 155 8.82 34.49 28.00
C SER A 155 7.73 33.43 28.00
N LEU A 156 7.45 32.82 29.15
CA LEU A 156 6.41 31.78 29.28
C LEU A 156 4.99 32.34 28.98
N ALA A 157 4.70 33.52 29.49
CA ALA A 157 3.42 34.19 29.22
C ALA A 157 3.26 34.53 27.72
N PHE A 158 4.33 35.07 27.11
CA PHE A 158 4.34 35.38 25.68
C PHE A 158 4.19 34.11 24.82
N ILE A 159 4.91 33.04 25.13
CA ILE A 159 4.80 31.74 24.45
C ILE A 159 3.36 31.19 24.59
N GLY A 160 2.73 31.31 25.75
CA GLY A 160 1.34 30.91 25.96
C GLY A 160 0.36 31.56 24.97
N VAL A 161 0.49 32.87 24.75
CA VAL A 161 -0.30 33.59 23.75
C VAL A 161 -0.02 33.08 22.34
N GLY A 162 1.25 32.84 21.99
CA GLY A 162 1.63 32.31 20.71
C GLY A 162 1.04 30.91 20.43
N VAL A 163 1.06 30.03 21.41
CA VAL A 163 0.50 28.69 21.31
C VAL A 163 -1.01 28.73 21.06
N VAL A 164 -1.75 29.57 21.78
CA VAL A 164 -3.21 29.74 21.58
C VAL A 164 -3.51 30.19 20.15
N TYR A 165 -2.83 31.22 19.66
CA TYR A 165 -3.00 31.71 18.29
C TYR A 165 -2.63 30.63 17.25
N PHE A 166 -1.54 29.90 17.48
CA PHE A 166 -1.08 28.83 16.61
C PHE A 166 -2.08 27.68 16.51
N LEU A 167 -2.66 27.25 17.63
CA LEU A 167 -3.69 26.21 17.65
C LEU A 167 -4.98 26.66 16.94
N TRP A 168 -5.29 27.95 17.00
CA TRP A 168 -6.45 28.50 16.28
C TRP A 168 -6.26 28.47 14.76
N ILE A 169 -5.08 28.85 14.26
CA ILE A 169 -4.81 28.89 12.82
C ILE A 169 -4.64 27.48 12.24
N SER A 170 -4.07 26.53 13.01
CA SER A 170 -3.84 25.15 12.58
C SER A 170 -5.13 24.43 12.21
N LYS A 171 -6.26 24.68 12.91
CA LYS A 171 -7.57 24.12 12.58
C LYS A 171 -8.08 24.55 11.20
N LYS A 172 -7.79 25.81 10.79
CA LYS A 172 -8.15 26.28 9.44
C LYS A 172 -7.33 25.58 8.35
N VAL A 173 -6.03 25.40 8.62
CA VAL A 173 -5.12 24.69 7.71
C VAL A 173 -5.56 23.24 7.53
N GLU A 174 -5.91 22.55 8.61
CA GLU A 174 -6.40 21.17 8.58
C GLU A 174 -7.57 20.98 7.61
N LYS A 175 -8.61 21.82 7.75
CA LYS A 175 -9.79 21.75 6.88
C LYS A 175 -9.44 21.94 5.41
N LYS A 176 -8.61 22.95 5.10
CA LYS A 176 -8.21 23.27 3.72
C LYS A 176 -7.30 22.19 3.13
N LEU A 177 -6.43 21.61 3.94
CA LEU A 177 -5.57 20.50 3.51
C LEU A 177 -6.40 19.28 3.11
N ALA A 178 -7.41 18.91 3.91
CA ALA A 178 -8.31 17.80 3.60
C ALA A 178 -9.11 18.03 2.30
N GLU A 179 -9.61 19.26 2.07
CA GLU A 179 -10.29 19.62 0.81
C GLU A 179 -9.33 19.52 -0.38
N SER A 180 -8.09 20.02 -0.25
CA SER A 180 -7.06 19.95 -1.28
C SER A 180 -6.71 18.51 -1.64
N THR A 181 -6.52 17.65 -0.65
CA THR A 181 -6.22 16.21 -0.87
C THR A 181 -7.37 15.50 -1.57
N ARG A 182 -8.62 15.82 -1.22
CA ARG A 182 -9.79 15.24 -1.92
C ARG A 182 -9.77 15.59 -3.40
N LYS A 183 -9.50 16.87 -3.76
CA LYS A 183 -9.44 17.30 -5.17
C LYS A 183 -8.27 16.69 -5.93
N GLU A 184 -7.14 16.49 -5.28
CA GLU A 184 -6.00 15.77 -5.86
C GLU A 184 -6.35 14.31 -6.18
N ASN A 185 -7.10 13.63 -5.29
CA ASN A 185 -7.56 12.27 -5.53
C ASN A 185 -8.59 12.20 -6.68
N GLU A 186 -9.48 13.19 -6.81
CA GLU A 186 -10.39 13.31 -7.97
C GLU A 186 -9.60 13.48 -9.27
N PHE A 187 -8.56 14.31 -9.27
CA PHE A 187 -7.66 14.48 -10.42
C PHE A 187 -6.93 13.18 -10.80
N GLN A 188 -6.42 12.43 -9.82
CA GLN A 188 -5.81 11.12 -10.06
C GLN A 188 -6.80 10.13 -10.70
N GLY A 189 -8.06 10.11 -10.26
CA GLY A 189 -9.10 9.31 -10.89
C GLY A 189 -9.33 9.64 -12.36
N LEU A 190 -9.23 10.93 -12.76
CA LEU A 190 -9.30 11.31 -14.17
C LEU A 190 -8.09 10.85 -14.98
N LEU A 191 -6.90 10.79 -14.38
CA LEU A 191 -5.72 10.23 -15.06
C LEU A 191 -5.89 8.74 -15.39
N ASP A 192 -6.58 7.97 -14.53
CA ASP A 192 -6.92 6.57 -14.82
C ASP A 192 -7.79 6.46 -16.08
N HIS A 193 -8.72 7.39 -16.31
CA HIS A 193 -9.48 7.46 -17.56
C HIS A 193 -8.61 7.79 -18.79
N VAL A 194 -7.59 8.66 -18.63
CA VAL A 194 -6.65 8.98 -19.72
C VAL A 194 -5.82 7.74 -20.10
N PHE A 195 -5.25 7.06 -19.12
CA PHE A 195 -4.39 5.89 -19.38
C PHE A 195 -5.21 4.66 -19.81
N GLY A 196 -6.32 4.38 -19.15
CA GLY A 196 -7.20 3.26 -19.47
C GLY A 196 -7.91 3.41 -20.79
N GLY A 197 -8.36 4.63 -21.13
CA GLY A 197 -9.05 4.97 -22.37
C GLY A 197 -8.17 5.59 -23.44
N PHE A 198 -6.84 5.39 -23.40
CA PHE A 198 -5.91 6.10 -24.28
C PHE A 198 -6.17 5.88 -25.78
N LYS A 199 -6.52 4.64 -26.17
CA LYS A 199 -6.83 4.31 -27.57
C LYS A 199 -8.09 5.03 -28.06
N GLU A 200 -9.13 5.04 -27.24
CA GLU A 200 -10.42 5.69 -27.52
C GLU A 200 -10.25 7.21 -27.62
N LEU A 201 -9.41 7.80 -26.75
CA LEU A 201 -9.09 9.23 -26.80
C LEU A 201 -8.29 9.58 -28.06
N LYS A 202 -7.35 8.72 -28.49
CA LYS A 202 -6.60 8.90 -29.74
C LYS A 202 -7.47 8.79 -30.97
N MET A 203 -8.48 7.94 -30.94
CA MET A 203 -9.43 7.77 -32.08
C MET A 203 -10.47 8.88 -32.16
N SER A 204 -10.71 9.64 -31.08
CA SER A 204 -11.74 10.67 -31.03
C SER A 204 -11.23 11.97 -30.40
N ARG A 205 -10.81 12.91 -31.24
CA ARG A 205 -10.36 14.25 -30.83
C ARG A 205 -11.43 14.98 -30.01
N LYS A 206 -12.70 14.80 -30.33
CA LYS A 206 -13.82 15.41 -29.60
C LYS A 206 -13.87 14.91 -28.15
N ARG A 207 -13.75 13.59 -27.92
CA ARG A 207 -13.70 13.01 -26.55
C ARG A 207 -12.46 13.46 -25.80
N SER A 208 -11.30 13.47 -26.47
CA SER A 208 -10.04 13.91 -25.87
C SER A 208 -10.12 15.36 -25.41
N ASN A 209 -10.64 16.25 -26.25
CA ASN A 209 -10.79 17.67 -25.92
C ASN A 209 -11.82 17.86 -24.78
N ASP A 210 -12.97 17.17 -24.84
CA ASP A 210 -14.00 17.27 -23.81
C ASP A 210 -13.46 16.82 -22.44
N LEU A 211 -12.80 15.66 -22.37
CA LEU A 211 -12.17 15.18 -21.14
C LEU A 211 -11.12 16.17 -20.61
N PHE A 212 -10.28 16.72 -21.50
CA PHE A 212 -9.21 17.63 -21.12
C PHE A 212 -9.76 19.00 -20.71
N ASP A 213 -10.58 19.64 -21.54
CA ASP A 213 -11.03 21.02 -21.35
C ASP A 213 -12.07 21.14 -20.22
N ASN A 214 -13.04 20.22 -20.17
CA ASN A 214 -14.20 20.33 -19.27
C ASN A 214 -14.02 19.59 -17.95
N PHE A 215 -13.17 18.56 -17.89
CA PHE A 215 -12.99 17.77 -16.67
C PHE A 215 -11.59 17.95 -16.09
N ILE A 216 -10.53 17.55 -16.81
CA ILE A 216 -9.16 17.59 -16.27
C ILE A 216 -8.75 19.02 -15.93
N THR A 217 -8.94 19.96 -16.85
CA THR A 217 -8.55 21.37 -16.67
C THR A 217 -9.29 22.00 -15.50
N ASN A 218 -10.59 21.74 -15.35
CA ASN A 218 -11.39 22.32 -14.27
C ASN A 218 -10.98 21.76 -12.89
N ILE A 219 -10.88 20.42 -12.76
CA ILE A 219 -10.45 19.80 -11.50
C ILE A 219 -9.01 20.16 -11.16
N SER A 220 -8.13 20.24 -12.16
CA SER A 220 -6.74 20.69 -11.96
C SER A 220 -6.68 22.15 -11.45
N LYS A 221 -7.52 23.04 -12.00
CA LYS A 221 -7.62 24.43 -11.52
C LYS A 221 -8.14 24.49 -10.08
N GLU A 222 -9.22 23.77 -9.76
CA GLU A 222 -9.77 23.72 -8.39
C GLU A 222 -8.73 23.16 -7.40
N ALA A 223 -8.06 22.06 -7.74
CA ALA A 223 -6.99 21.49 -6.91
C ALA A 223 -5.84 22.47 -6.72
N ARG A 224 -5.41 23.15 -7.80
CA ARG A 224 -4.37 24.19 -7.74
C ARG A 224 -4.78 25.34 -6.80
N ASP A 225 -5.98 25.86 -6.94
CA ASP A 225 -6.42 27.04 -6.19
C ASP A 225 -6.55 26.71 -4.69
N LEU A 226 -7.08 25.53 -4.35
CA LEU A 226 -7.08 25.02 -2.98
C LEU A 226 -5.66 24.80 -2.43
N LYS A 227 -4.74 24.31 -3.27
CA LYS A 227 -3.33 24.09 -2.88
C LYS A 227 -2.60 25.42 -2.64
N ILE A 228 -2.87 26.43 -3.48
CA ILE A 228 -2.33 27.79 -3.30
C ILE A 228 -2.88 28.38 -1.98
N GLU A 229 -4.18 28.30 -1.73
CA GLU A 229 -4.79 28.79 -0.51
C GLU A 229 -4.22 28.09 0.73
N THR A 230 -4.07 26.74 0.67
CA THR A 230 -3.46 25.96 1.75
C THR A 230 -2.00 26.39 1.98
N ASN A 231 -1.20 26.53 0.90
CA ASN A 231 0.18 26.98 1.01
C ASN A 231 0.31 28.40 1.56
N ASN A 232 -0.61 29.31 1.21
CA ASN A 232 -0.63 30.66 1.78
C ASN A 232 -0.88 30.62 3.30
N HIS A 233 -1.80 29.79 3.77
CA HIS A 233 -2.01 29.63 5.21
C HIS A 233 -0.81 29.00 5.91
N LEU A 234 -0.15 28.02 5.29
CA LEU A 234 1.08 27.43 5.82
C LEU A 234 2.24 28.44 5.85
N ALA A 235 2.36 29.27 4.80
CA ALA A 235 3.37 30.34 4.76
C ALA A 235 3.15 31.36 5.88
N VAL A 236 1.89 31.82 6.09
CA VAL A 236 1.54 32.71 7.19
C VAL A 236 1.88 32.08 8.55
N MET A 237 1.59 30.79 8.73
CA MET A 237 1.91 30.07 9.95
C MET A 237 3.44 29.99 10.20
N ASN A 238 4.24 29.74 9.17
CA ASN A 238 5.70 29.74 9.27
C ASN A 238 6.26 31.15 9.55
N ILE A 239 5.78 32.17 8.84
CA ILE A 239 6.17 33.56 9.07
C ILE A 239 5.81 33.99 10.50
N PHE A 240 4.64 33.60 10.99
CA PHE A 240 4.24 33.86 12.36
C PHE A 240 5.23 33.25 13.36
N GLY A 241 5.63 31.98 13.19
CA GLY A 241 6.60 31.30 14.07
C GLY A 241 7.94 32.06 14.17
N VAL A 242 8.47 32.48 13.02
CA VAL A 242 9.73 33.26 12.97
C VAL A 242 9.54 34.66 13.59
N SER A 243 8.49 35.39 13.16
CA SER A 243 8.21 36.75 13.66
C SER A 243 7.90 36.76 15.16
N PHE A 244 7.22 35.72 15.66
CA PHE A 244 6.95 35.54 17.08
C PHE A 244 8.23 35.42 17.90
N SER A 245 9.25 34.74 17.40
CA SER A 245 10.55 34.64 18.07
C SER A 245 11.27 35.98 18.15
N TYR A 246 11.22 36.80 17.09
CA TYR A 246 11.72 38.18 17.15
C TYR A 246 10.91 39.05 18.11
N GLY A 247 9.58 38.85 18.15
CA GLY A 247 8.70 39.50 19.13
C GLY A 247 9.10 39.17 20.57
N LEU A 248 9.48 37.89 20.83
CA LEU A 248 9.97 37.49 22.16
C LEU A 248 11.27 38.21 22.54
N ILE A 249 12.20 38.40 21.60
CA ILE A 249 13.42 39.19 21.84
C ILE A 249 13.04 40.63 22.17
N ALA A 250 12.16 41.25 21.40
CA ALA A 250 11.71 42.62 21.65
C ALA A 250 11.06 42.75 23.03
N VAL A 251 10.19 41.81 23.40
CA VAL A 251 9.57 41.79 24.74
C VAL A 251 10.60 41.70 25.85
N ILE A 252 11.64 40.85 25.71
CA ILE A 252 12.74 40.77 26.68
C ILE A 252 13.53 42.08 26.75
N VAL A 253 13.94 42.61 25.61
CA VAL A 253 14.77 43.84 25.56
C VAL A 253 14.06 45.05 26.11
N PHE A 254 12.78 45.23 25.79
CA PHE A 254 12.02 46.46 26.15
C PHE A 254 11.23 46.31 27.44
N LEU A 255 10.70 45.13 27.78
CA LEU A 255 9.86 44.99 29.00
C LEU A 255 10.65 44.51 30.23
N LEU A 256 11.69 43.74 30.09
CA LEU A 256 12.48 43.28 31.25
C LEU A 256 13.02 44.39 32.11
N PRO A 257 13.58 45.52 31.55
CA PRO A 257 14.04 46.64 32.35
C PRO A 257 12.95 47.28 33.21
N ILE A 258 11.71 47.26 32.76
CA ILE A 258 10.56 47.84 33.48
C ILE A 258 10.22 47.02 34.72
N PHE A 259 10.37 45.68 34.63
CA PHE A 259 9.98 44.77 35.73
C PHE A 259 11.14 44.46 36.67
N SER A 260 12.40 44.51 36.21
CA SER A 260 13.58 44.23 37.03
C SER A 260 14.82 44.95 36.50
N SER A 261 15.14 46.08 37.11
CA SER A 261 16.34 46.88 36.79
C SER A 261 17.62 46.14 37.16
N ALA A 262 17.62 45.23 38.14
CA ALA A 262 18.78 44.45 38.57
C ALA A 262 19.21 43.41 37.56
N GLU A 263 18.27 42.85 36.76
CA GLU A 263 18.50 41.81 35.79
C GLU A 263 18.89 42.31 34.39
N THR A 264 18.89 43.65 34.18
CA THR A 264 19.22 44.28 32.87
C THR A 264 20.64 43.93 32.36
N LYS A 265 21.56 43.67 33.27
CA LYS A 265 22.94 43.23 32.91
C LYS A 265 22.97 41.95 32.10
N ASN A 266 21.92 41.12 32.19
CA ASN A 266 21.81 39.82 31.52
C ASN A 266 21.08 39.91 30.16
N ILE A 267 20.51 41.05 29.76
CA ILE A 267 19.78 41.22 28.51
C ILE A 267 20.54 40.70 27.28
N PRO A 268 21.84 41.03 27.05
CA PRO A 268 22.57 40.55 25.87
C PRO A 268 22.67 39.02 25.83
N GLN A 269 22.79 38.38 27.02
CA GLN A 269 22.92 36.92 27.16
C GLN A 269 21.57 36.24 26.89
N ILE A 270 20.47 36.79 27.44
CA ILE A 270 19.11 36.28 27.25
C ILE A 270 18.72 36.45 25.79
N SER A 271 19.01 37.61 25.17
CA SER A 271 18.71 37.86 23.75
C SER A 271 19.45 36.88 22.85
N SER A 272 20.75 36.63 23.13
CA SER A 272 21.54 35.62 22.41
C SER A 272 20.93 34.21 22.59
N ALA A 273 20.53 33.84 23.81
CA ALA A 273 19.88 32.56 24.06
C ALA A 273 18.57 32.39 23.25
N VAL A 274 17.77 33.46 23.16
CA VAL A 274 16.51 33.44 22.36
C VAL A 274 16.81 33.35 20.86
N LEU A 275 17.85 33.95 20.35
CA LEU A 275 18.29 33.81 18.94
C LEU A 275 18.57 32.33 18.60
N PHE A 276 19.20 31.59 19.52
CA PHE A 276 19.46 30.15 19.32
C PHE A 276 18.19 29.28 19.38
N ILE A 277 17.10 29.79 19.94
CA ILE A 277 15.79 29.11 19.99
C ILE A 277 15.06 29.19 18.64
N LEU A 278 15.40 30.12 17.74
CA LEU A 278 14.72 30.33 16.45
C LEU A 278 14.65 29.04 15.60
N GLY A 279 15.75 28.30 15.48
CA GLY A 279 15.79 27.04 14.75
C GLY A 279 14.82 26.00 15.30
N PRO A 280 14.95 25.60 16.57
CA PRO A 280 14.01 24.68 17.24
C PRO A 280 12.54 25.11 17.18
N VAL A 281 12.23 26.38 17.33
CA VAL A 281 10.84 26.89 17.20
C VAL A 281 10.32 26.64 15.78
N SER A 282 11.12 26.92 14.75
CA SER A 282 10.72 26.70 13.36
C SER A 282 10.46 25.22 13.06
N GLU A 283 11.28 24.31 13.62
CA GLU A 283 11.07 22.87 13.50
C GLU A 283 9.74 22.41 14.15
N VAL A 284 9.42 22.92 15.34
CA VAL A 284 8.14 22.61 16.03
C VAL A 284 6.94 23.17 15.27
N VAL A 285 7.06 24.37 14.71
CA VAL A 285 5.99 24.98 13.89
C VAL A 285 5.74 24.16 12.62
N ALA A 286 6.81 23.77 11.91
CA ALA A 286 6.69 22.95 10.72
C ALA A 286 6.08 21.57 10.99
N ALA A 287 6.26 21.03 12.20
CA ALA A 287 5.75 19.74 12.59
C ALA A 287 4.22 19.62 12.52
N VAL A 288 3.48 20.71 12.66
CA VAL A 288 2.00 20.66 12.57
C VAL A 288 1.55 20.19 11.20
N THR A 289 2.15 20.67 10.12
CA THR A 289 1.85 20.21 8.77
C THR A 289 2.12 18.72 8.61
N HIS A 290 3.25 18.25 9.16
CA HIS A 290 3.60 16.84 9.14
C HIS A 290 2.68 15.99 10.02
N TYR A 291 2.21 16.51 11.14
CA TYR A 291 1.23 15.86 12.00
C TYR A 291 -0.10 15.64 11.28
N LEU A 292 -0.61 16.65 10.56
CA LEU A 292 -1.86 16.54 9.81
C LEU A 292 -1.76 15.50 8.68
N LYS A 293 -0.67 15.54 7.89
CA LYS A 293 -0.41 14.54 6.84
C LYS A 293 -0.24 13.12 7.41
N CYS A 294 0.39 13.01 8.57
CA CYS A 294 0.58 11.74 9.25
C CYS A 294 -0.75 11.14 9.73
N ASN A 295 -1.63 11.95 10.34
CA ASN A 295 -2.94 11.50 10.77
C ASN A 295 -3.79 11.02 9.59
N GLU A 296 -3.83 11.76 8.49
CA GLU A 296 -4.53 11.36 7.27
C GLU A 296 -3.98 10.02 6.74
N ALA A 297 -2.66 9.85 6.68
CA ALA A 297 -2.04 8.61 6.25
C ALA A 297 -2.39 7.43 7.16
N ILE A 298 -2.38 7.63 8.49
CA ILE A 298 -2.78 6.62 9.48
C ILE A 298 -4.25 6.26 9.33
N ASP A 299 -5.14 7.23 9.15
CA ASP A 299 -6.57 7.00 9.00
C ASP A 299 -6.87 6.20 7.73
N ASN A 300 -6.18 6.50 6.62
CA ASN A 300 -6.29 5.74 5.39
C ASN A 300 -5.79 4.29 5.56
N ILE A 301 -4.65 4.07 6.22
CA ILE A 301 -4.13 2.74 6.51
C ILE A 301 -5.11 1.97 7.41
N LYS A 302 -5.61 2.60 8.49
CA LYS A 302 -6.58 1.98 9.40
C LYS A 302 -7.90 1.65 8.72
N LYS A 303 -8.37 2.52 7.81
CA LYS A 303 -9.57 2.26 7.01
C LYS A 303 -9.39 0.99 6.19
N VAL A 304 -8.28 0.87 5.47
CA VAL A 304 -7.96 -0.31 4.67
C VAL A 304 -7.77 -1.55 5.57
N GLU A 305 -7.07 -1.43 6.69
CA GLU A 305 -6.93 -2.55 7.65
C GLU A 305 -8.30 -3.03 8.18
N LYS A 306 -9.18 -2.12 8.58
CA LYS A 306 -10.54 -2.47 9.03
C LYS A 306 -11.35 -3.16 7.92
N LEU A 307 -11.23 -2.70 6.68
CA LEU A 307 -11.88 -3.34 5.55
C LEU A 307 -11.34 -4.76 5.33
N LEU A 308 -10.01 -4.93 5.39
CA LEU A 308 -9.36 -6.25 5.29
C LEU A 308 -9.73 -7.17 6.45
N ASP A 309 -9.80 -6.65 7.69
CA ASP A 309 -10.18 -7.43 8.87
C ASP A 309 -11.68 -7.82 8.88
N ALA A 310 -12.54 -7.00 8.28
CA ALA A 310 -13.94 -7.31 8.09
C ALA A 310 -14.20 -8.31 6.94
N ALA A 311 -13.21 -8.46 6.04
CA ALA A 311 -13.25 -9.49 5.00
C ALA A 311 -13.04 -10.87 5.63
N LYS A 312 -13.74 -11.90 5.11
CA LYS A 312 -13.47 -13.27 5.52
C LYS A 312 -12.00 -13.61 5.25
N MET A 313 -11.21 -13.75 6.31
CA MET A 313 -9.83 -14.19 6.20
C MET A 313 -9.78 -15.69 5.94
N GLU A 314 -9.02 -16.06 4.93
CA GLU A 314 -8.76 -17.46 4.62
C GLU A 314 -7.55 -17.96 5.42
N ASN A 315 -7.66 -19.20 5.91
CA ASN A 315 -6.57 -19.80 6.69
C ASN A 315 -5.38 -20.13 5.78
N THR A 316 -4.36 -19.28 5.75
CA THR A 316 -3.16 -19.42 4.89
C THR A 316 -2.11 -20.38 5.44
N ASN A 317 -2.25 -20.87 6.68
CA ASN A 317 -1.26 -21.72 7.37
C ASN A 317 -1.30 -23.20 6.95
N VAL A 318 -1.69 -23.50 5.72
CA VAL A 318 -1.63 -24.87 5.21
C VAL A 318 -0.24 -25.15 4.67
N SER A 319 0.48 -26.08 5.32
CA SER A 319 1.77 -26.57 4.87
C SER A 319 1.74 -26.96 3.37
N ALA A 320 2.58 -26.30 2.58
CA ALA A 320 2.71 -26.49 1.12
C ALA A 320 3.15 -27.90 0.70
N ASN A 321 3.39 -28.81 1.65
CA ASN A 321 3.99 -30.12 1.41
C ASN A 321 3.02 -31.29 1.19
N SER A 322 1.71 -31.06 1.10
CA SER A 322 0.79 -32.13 0.71
C SER A 322 0.84 -32.32 -0.81
N GLY A 323 1.78 -33.14 -1.28
CA GLY A 323 1.82 -33.57 -2.67
C GLY A 323 0.46 -34.19 -3.08
N VAL A 324 -0.28 -33.44 -3.89
CA VAL A 324 -1.52 -33.94 -4.47
C VAL A 324 -1.16 -34.93 -5.57
N ASN A 325 -1.46 -36.19 -5.37
CA ASN A 325 -1.16 -37.24 -6.34
C ASN A 325 -2.33 -37.33 -7.35
N LEU A 326 -2.03 -37.23 -8.65
CA LEU A 326 -3.02 -37.36 -9.74
C LEU A 326 -3.90 -38.60 -9.59
N SER A 327 -3.33 -39.72 -9.11
CA SER A 327 -4.03 -40.99 -8.93
C SER A 327 -5.09 -40.98 -7.82
N ASN A 328 -5.14 -39.98 -6.96
CA ASN A 328 -6.07 -39.92 -5.84
C ASN A 328 -7.38 -39.17 -6.14
N PHE A 329 -7.50 -38.55 -7.32
CA PHE A 329 -8.74 -37.89 -7.72
C PHE A 329 -9.73 -38.92 -8.28
N LYS A 330 -10.93 -39.00 -7.70
CA LYS A 330 -12.04 -39.85 -8.15
C LYS A 330 -13.18 -39.04 -8.70
N SER A 331 -13.70 -38.09 -7.90
CA SER A 331 -14.82 -37.23 -8.31
C SER A 331 -14.81 -35.89 -7.61
N LEU A 332 -15.40 -34.90 -8.28
CA LEU A 332 -15.80 -33.61 -7.77
C LEU A 332 -17.31 -33.48 -7.98
N ASP A 333 -18.03 -33.33 -6.89
CA ASP A 333 -19.50 -33.25 -6.89
C ASP A 333 -19.91 -31.90 -6.27
N ALA A 334 -20.75 -31.13 -6.96
CA ALA A 334 -21.40 -29.94 -6.45
C ALA A 334 -22.91 -30.12 -6.51
N SER A 335 -23.59 -29.95 -5.38
CA SER A 335 -25.02 -30.20 -5.24
C SER A 335 -25.75 -28.94 -4.80
N GLY A 336 -26.67 -28.47 -5.64
CA GLY A 336 -27.51 -27.30 -5.37
C GLY A 336 -26.74 -25.99 -5.15
N ILE A 337 -25.54 -25.87 -5.68
CA ILE A 337 -24.74 -24.67 -5.45
C ILE A 337 -25.38 -23.44 -6.06
N SER A 338 -25.42 -22.35 -5.30
CA SER A 338 -25.91 -21.05 -5.75
C SER A 338 -25.01 -19.91 -5.25
N TYR A 339 -24.96 -18.82 -6.01
CA TYR A 339 -24.22 -17.63 -5.65
C TYR A 339 -24.91 -16.40 -6.20
N THR A 340 -24.98 -15.34 -5.37
CA THR A 340 -25.54 -14.04 -5.75
C THR A 340 -24.51 -12.96 -5.51
N TYR A 341 -24.23 -12.15 -6.52
CA TYR A 341 -23.38 -10.98 -6.36
C TYR A 341 -24.08 -9.96 -5.46
N THR A 342 -23.44 -9.59 -4.36
CA THR A 342 -23.92 -8.51 -3.49
C THR A 342 -23.21 -7.22 -3.86
N ASN A 343 -23.93 -6.30 -4.48
CA ASN A 343 -23.40 -4.95 -4.69
C ASN A 343 -23.82 -4.08 -3.50
N LYS A 344 -22.89 -3.80 -2.58
CA LYS A 344 -23.15 -2.96 -1.39
C LYS A 344 -23.53 -1.51 -1.72
N LEU A 345 -23.30 -1.06 -2.96
CA LEU A 345 -23.59 0.31 -3.40
C LEU A 345 -24.98 0.51 -4.00
N VAL A 346 -25.65 -0.59 -4.37
CA VAL A 346 -26.99 -0.56 -4.94
C VAL A 346 -27.77 -1.68 -4.27
N GLU A 347 -28.81 -1.36 -3.51
CA GLU A 347 -29.71 -2.34 -2.84
C GLU A 347 -30.46 -3.29 -3.80
N LYS A 348 -30.03 -3.39 -5.05
CA LYS A 348 -30.59 -4.34 -6.03
C LYS A 348 -29.87 -5.67 -5.93
N LYS A 349 -30.63 -6.77 -5.90
CA LYS A 349 -30.12 -8.12 -6.07
C LYS A 349 -29.31 -8.14 -7.38
N GLY A 350 -28.00 -8.40 -7.26
CA GLY A 350 -27.12 -8.57 -8.40
C GLY A 350 -27.45 -9.88 -9.15
N PHE A 351 -26.69 -10.13 -10.23
CA PHE A 351 -26.78 -11.39 -10.96
C PHE A 351 -26.58 -12.59 -10.03
N SER A 352 -27.37 -13.64 -10.23
CA SER A 352 -27.29 -14.87 -9.43
C SER A 352 -27.17 -16.09 -10.33
N ILE A 353 -26.47 -17.11 -9.83
CA ILE A 353 -26.41 -18.41 -10.48
C ILE A 353 -26.91 -19.48 -9.51
N GLY A 354 -27.55 -20.53 -10.06
CA GLY A 354 -28.01 -21.70 -9.33
C GLY A 354 -29.50 -21.68 -8.99
N PRO A 355 -30.00 -22.77 -8.34
CA PRO A 355 -29.20 -23.92 -7.87
C PRO A 355 -28.66 -24.80 -9.02
N LEU A 356 -27.37 -25.15 -8.93
CA LEU A 356 -26.68 -25.95 -9.95
C LEU A 356 -26.17 -27.27 -9.35
N ASN A 357 -26.32 -28.36 -10.10
CA ASN A 357 -25.69 -29.65 -9.84
C ASN A 357 -24.58 -29.89 -10.88
N PHE A 358 -23.42 -30.27 -10.42
CA PHE A 358 -22.25 -30.52 -11.29
C PHE A 358 -21.50 -31.74 -10.78
N ARG A 359 -21.04 -32.59 -11.69
CA ARG A 359 -20.20 -33.75 -11.37
C ARG A 359 -19.10 -33.90 -12.42
N LEU A 360 -17.87 -34.03 -11.95
CA LEU A 360 -16.68 -34.35 -12.75
C LEU A 360 -16.07 -35.64 -12.20
N ASN A 361 -15.85 -36.61 -13.06
CA ASN A 361 -15.17 -37.85 -12.72
C ASN A 361 -13.65 -37.76 -13.11
N SER A 362 -12.87 -38.72 -12.60
CA SER A 362 -11.46 -38.85 -12.99
C SER A 362 -11.36 -39.10 -14.49
N ARG A 363 -10.40 -38.38 -15.14
CA ARG A 363 -10.12 -38.48 -16.59
C ARG A 363 -11.31 -38.15 -17.49
N GLU A 364 -12.19 -37.28 -17.05
CA GLU A 364 -13.33 -36.79 -17.81
C GLU A 364 -13.06 -35.39 -18.37
N ILE A 365 -13.48 -35.14 -19.61
CA ILE A 365 -13.45 -33.81 -20.26
C ILE A 365 -14.87 -33.28 -20.30
N ILE A 366 -15.11 -32.17 -19.61
CA ILE A 366 -16.40 -31.48 -19.60
C ILE A 366 -16.26 -30.11 -20.28
N PHE A 367 -17.11 -29.88 -21.29
CA PHE A 367 -17.25 -28.55 -21.87
C PHE A 367 -18.45 -27.83 -21.26
N ILE A 368 -18.21 -26.56 -20.84
CA ILE A 368 -19.25 -25.64 -20.38
C ILE A 368 -19.47 -24.60 -21.48
N VAL A 369 -20.69 -24.53 -21.99
CA VAL A 369 -21.05 -23.65 -23.10
C VAL A 369 -22.18 -22.71 -22.71
N GLY A 370 -22.34 -21.57 -23.41
CA GLY A 370 -23.40 -20.61 -23.14
C GLY A 370 -23.02 -19.20 -23.56
N GLY A 371 -23.99 -18.31 -23.66
CA GLY A 371 -23.79 -16.92 -24.04
C GLY A 371 -22.91 -16.13 -23.06
N ASN A 372 -22.43 -14.94 -23.49
CA ASN A 372 -21.74 -14.03 -22.60
C ASN A 372 -22.69 -13.60 -21.46
N GLY A 373 -22.18 -13.51 -20.23
CA GLY A 373 -22.99 -13.18 -19.06
C GLY A 373 -23.85 -14.34 -18.50
N SER A 374 -23.81 -15.54 -19.10
CA SER A 374 -24.61 -16.67 -18.60
C SER A 374 -24.17 -17.23 -17.25
N GLY A 375 -22.99 -16.82 -16.71
CA GLY A 375 -22.47 -17.23 -15.40
C GLY A 375 -21.36 -18.28 -15.44
N LYS A 376 -20.81 -18.63 -16.61
CA LYS A 376 -19.74 -19.64 -16.78
C LYS A 376 -18.52 -19.39 -15.89
N SER A 377 -17.94 -18.19 -15.97
CA SER A 377 -16.75 -17.83 -15.16
C SER A 377 -17.07 -17.76 -13.67
N THR A 378 -18.30 -17.37 -13.28
CA THR A 378 -18.76 -17.43 -11.89
C THR A 378 -18.83 -18.88 -11.39
N LEU A 379 -19.35 -19.78 -12.21
CA LEU A 379 -19.36 -21.21 -11.89
C LEU A 379 -17.94 -21.75 -11.73
N LEU A 380 -17.01 -21.42 -12.64
CA LEU A 380 -15.61 -21.84 -12.48
C LEU A 380 -15.00 -21.34 -11.18
N LYS A 381 -15.25 -20.07 -10.79
CA LYS A 381 -14.79 -19.51 -9.51
C LYS A 381 -15.38 -20.23 -8.30
N LEU A 382 -16.64 -20.70 -8.39
CA LEU A 382 -17.26 -21.54 -7.35
C LEU A 382 -16.63 -22.94 -7.29
N LEU A 383 -16.53 -23.61 -8.44
CA LEU A 383 -15.97 -24.97 -8.51
C LEU A 383 -14.50 -25.03 -8.08
N THR A 384 -13.74 -23.98 -8.32
CA THR A 384 -12.34 -23.88 -7.88
C THR A 384 -12.17 -23.39 -6.43
N GLY A 385 -13.27 -23.01 -5.77
CA GLY A 385 -13.27 -22.50 -4.40
C GLY A 385 -12.71 -21.08 -4.26
N LEU A 386 -12.64 -20.31 -5.34
CA LEU A 386 -12.32 -18.85 -5.29
C LEU A 386 -13.53 -18.07 -4.77
N TYR A 387 -14.74 -18.57 -5.04
CA TYR A 387 -15.97 -18.11 -4.44
C TYR A 387 -16.55 -19.20 -3.55
N ILE A 388 -17.17 -18.79 -2.45
CA ILE A 388 -17.88 -19.68 -1.54
C ILE A 388 -19.37 -19.62 -1.90
N PRO A 389 -20.04 -20.74 -2.18
CA PRO A 389 -21.46 -20.74 -2.51
C PRO A 389 -22.31 -20.22 -1.35
N ASN A 390 -23.38 -19.47 -1.67
CA ASN A 390 -24.35 -19.01 -0.66
C ASN A 390 -25.22 -20.15 -0.15
N ALA A 391 -25.49 -21.16 -1.00
CA ALA A 391 -26.21 -22.38 -0.65
C ALA A 391 -25.67 -23.55 -1.49
N GLY A 392 -25.99 -24.78 -1.04
CA GLY A 392 -25.48 -26.01 -1.64
C GLY A 392 -24.14 -26.41 -1.05
N GLU A 393 -23.56 -27.47 -1.56
CA GLU A 393 -22.31 -28.04 -1.06
C GLU A 393 -21.42 -28.57 -2.19
N ILE A 394 -20.10 -28.54 -1.93
CA ILE A 394 -19.09 -29.11 -2.82
C ILE A 394 -18.41 -30.27 -2.09
N ARG A 395 -18.29 -31.42 -2.77
CA ARG A 395 -17.62 -32.62 -2.26
C ARG A 395 -16.48 -33.04 -3.17
N TYR A 396 -15.33 -33.34 -2.59
CA TYR A 396 -14.17 -33.93 -3.25
C TYR A 396 -13.99 -35.38 -2.78
N ASN A 397 -14.05 -36.36 -3.70
CA ASN A 397 -14.01 -37.79 -3.36
C ASN A 397 -15.01 -38.13 -2.25
N ASN A 398 -16.26 -37.68 -2.34
CA ASN A 398 -17.34 -37.79 -1.36
C ASN A 398 -17.11 -37.07 -0.01
N LYS A 399 -16.00 -36.34 0.18
CA LYS A 399 -15.76 -35.58 1.39
C LYS A 399 -16.20 -34.14 1.19
N LEU A 400 -16.95 -33.61 2.15
CA LEU A 400 -17.42 -32.22 2.12
C LEU A 400 -16.20 -31.27 2.20
N VAL A 401 -16.17 -30.28 1.31
CA VAL A 401 -15.17 -29.20 1.34
C VAL A 401 -15.66 -28.11 2.27
N ASN A 402 -14.99 -27.95 3.40
CA ASN A 402 -15.27 -26.88 4.35
C ASN A 402 -14.29 -25.71 4.21
N GLU A 403 -14.58 -24.57 4.83
CA GLU A 403 -13.73 -23.37 4.76
C GLU A 403 -12.30 -23.65 5.25
N ALA A 404 -12.09 -24.48 6.27
CA ALA A 404 -10.77 -24.83 6.80
C ALA A 404 -9.92 -25.64 5.82
N GLN A 405 -10.54 -26.33 4.87
CA GLN A 405 -9.88 -27.19 3.87
C GLN A 405 -9.76 -26.49 2.50
N LEU A 406 -10.30 -25.28 2.36
CA LEU A 406 -10.43 -24.59 1.09
C LEU A 406 -9.07 -24.43 0.36
N GLN A 407 -8.00 -24.13 1.09
CA GLN A 407 -6.66 -24.01 0.51
C GLN A 407 -6.15 -25.37 -0.02
N LYS A 408 -6.38 -26.47 0.71
CA LYS A 408 -6.04 -27.83 0.21
C LYS A 408 -6.87 -28.21 -1.01
N TYR A 409 -8.14 -27.82 -1.02
CA TYR A 409 -9.03 -28.04 -2.14
C TYR A 409 -8.55 -27.29 -3.39
N ARG A 410 -8.16 -26.04 -3.29
CA ARG A 410 -7.60 -25.25 -4.41
C ARG A 410 -6.34 -25.86 -5.00
N HIS A 411 -5.54 -26.55 -4.20
CA HIS A 411 -4.36 -27.27 -4.70
C HIS A 411 -4.68 -28.40 -5.69
N LEU A 412 -5.94 -28.81 -5.83
CA LEU A 412 -6.37 -29.80 -6.84
C LEU A 412 -6.42 -29.20 -8.24
N PHE A 413 -6.49 -27.89 -8.36
CA PHE A 413 -6.73 -27.22 -9.63
C PHE A 413 -5.50 -26.54 -10.17
N SER A 414 -5.37 -26.54 -11.49
CA SER A 414 -4.58 -25.59 -12.25
C SER A 414 -5.50 -24.87 -13.21
N THR A 415 -5.58 -23.55 -13.09
CA THR A 415 -6.64 -22.75 -13.72
C THR A 415 -6.08 -21.63 -14.59
N ILE A 416 -6.68 -21.45 -15.78
CA ILE A 416 -6.44 -20.29 -16.62
C ILE A 416 -7.77 -19.61 -16.85
N PHE A 417 -7.99 -18.50 -16.17
CA PHE A 417 -9.15 -17.63 -16.37
C PHE A 417 -8.95 -16.70 -17.55
N THR A 418 -10.00 -16.13 -18.08
CA THR A 418 -9.92 -15.17 -19.19
C THR A 418 -9.09 -13.94 -18.84
N ASP A 419 -9.15 -13.47 -17.59
CA ASP A 419 -8.43 -12.33 -17.03
C ASP A 419 -7.13 -12.69 -16.28
N PHE A 420 -6.50 -13.82 -16.65
CA PHE A 420 -5.30 -14.31 -15.98
C PHE A 420 -4.14 -13.31 -16.00
N HIS A 421 -3.34 -13.31 -14.94
CA HIS A 421 -2.08 -12.58 -14.87
C HIS A 421 -0.90 -13.48 -15.20
N LEU A 422 -0.06 -13.06 -16.15
CA LEU A 422 1.17 -13.77 -16.49
C LEU A 422 2.32 -13.25 -15.63
N PHE A 423 2.82 -14.09 -14.74
CA PHE A 423 3.98 -13.77 -13.92
C PHE A 423 5.29 -13.85 -14.72
N ASP A 424 6.29 -13.06 -14.30
CA ASP A 424 7.63 -13.05 -14.91
C ASP A 424 8.47 -14.29 -14.56
N ARG A 425 8.01 -15.10 -13.58
CA ARG A 425 8.69 -16.33 -13.11
C ARG A 425 7.71 -17.36 -12.55
N MET A 426 8.20 -18.58 -12.38
CA MET A 426 7.43 -19.69 -11.79
C MET A 426 7.53 -19.64 -10.25
N TYR A 427 6.70 -18.83 -9.58
CA TYR A 427 6.64 -18.78 -8.12
C TYR A 427 6.24 -20.14 -7.53
N GLY A 428 6.90 -20.56 -6.43
CA GLY A 428 6.60 -21.82 -5.75
C GLY A 428 7.10 -23.09 -6.45
N MET A 429 7.65 -23.00 -7.64
CA MET A 429 8.19 -24.13 -8.38
C MET A 429 9.73 -24.14 -8.32
N ARG A 430 10.31 -25.31 -8.07
CA ARG A 430 11.76 -25.47 -7.96
C ARG A 430 12.43 -25.51 -9.34
N LYS A 431 13.73 -25.17 -9.40
CA LYS A 431 14.59 -25.26 -10.62
C LYS A 431 14.52 -26.63 -11.33
N LYS A 432 14.20 -27.72 -10.62
CA LYS A 432 13.98 -29.07 -11.20
C LYS A 432 12.87 -29.13 -12.25
N ASN A 433 12.00 -28.13 -12.33
CA ASN A 433 10.90 -28.11 -13.28
C ASN A 433 11.25 -27.44 -14.62
N LYS A 434 12.47 -26.88 -14.77
CA LYS A 434 12.92 -26.22 -16.01
C LYS A 434 12.78 -27.13 -17.24
N GLY A 435 13.33 -28.33 -17.20
CA GLY A 435 13.26 -29.27 -18.34
C GLY A 435 11.84 -29.74 -18.68
N LYS A 436 10.90 -29.73 -17.70
CA LYS A 436 9.49 -30.01 -17.99
C LYS A 436 8.82 -28.80 -18.66
N LEU A 437 9.16 -27.59 -18.22
CA LEU A 437 8.66 -26.37 -18.85
C LEU A 437 9.13 -26.28 -20.30
N GLU A 438 10.40 -26.52 -20.57
CA GLU A 438 10.97 -26.52 -21.94
C GLU A 438 10.22 -27.47 -22.86
N LYS A 439 9.90 -28.69 -22.42
CA LYS A 439 9.08 -29.64 -23.18
C LYS A 439 7.70 -29.07 -23.51
N TRP A 440 7.03 -28.46 -22.53
CA TRP A 440 5.71 -27.84 -22.75
C TRP A 440 5.78 -26.61 -23.63
N LEU A 441 6.86 -25.81 -23.55
CA LEU A 441 7.05 -24.68 -24.46
C LEU A 441 7.13 -25.13 -25.91
N THR A 442 7.88 -26.21 -26.18
CA THR A 442 7.99 -26.78 -27.52
C THR A 442 6.68 -27.40 -28.00
N GLU A 443 5.98 -28.18 -27.15
CA GLU A 443 4.70 -28.81 -27.50
C GLU A 443 3.61 -27.75 -27.80
N LEU A 444 3.65 -26.63 -27.09
CA LEU A 444 2.73 -25.49 -27.27
C LEU A 444 3.23 -24.49 -28.32
N ARG A 445 4.34 -24.78 -29.01
CA ARG A 445 4.90 -23.98 -30.10
C ARG A 445 5.16 -22.52 -29.70
N ILE A 446 5.86 -22.33 -28.60
CA ILE A 446 6.18 -21.01 -28.03
C ILE A 446 7.65 -20.89 -27.60
N ASP A 447 8.44 -21.93 -27.77
CA ASP A 447 9.87 -22.02 -27.43
C ASP A 447 10.74 -21.03 -28.24
N ASP A 448 10.30 -20.64 -29.45
CA ASP A 448 10.93 -19.60 -30.26
C ASP A 448 10.64 -18.16 -29.80
N LYS A 449 9.67 -17.96 -28.92
CA LYS A 449 9.22 -16.64 -28.43
C LYS A 449 9.69 -16.34 -27.02
N THR A 450 9.83 -17.35 -26.18
CA THR A 450 10.25 -17.21 -24.78
C THR A 450 10.93 -18.50 -24.28
N GLY A 451 11.92 -18.32 -23.43
CA GLY A 451 12.58 -19.37 -22.67
C GLY A 451 12.51 -19.10 -21.17
N TYR A 452 13.20 -19.90 -20.37
CA TYR A 452 13.27 -19.71 -18.93
C TYR A 452 14.73 -19.77 -18.46
N GLU A 453 15.28 -18.61 -18.11
CA GLU A 453 16.67 -18.41 -17.71
C GLU A 453 16.73 -17.61 -16.41
N GLU A 454 17.70 -17.85 -15.56
CA GLU A 454 17.92 -17.14 -14.28
C GLU A 454 16.65 -16.99 -13.43
N ASP A 455 15.80 -18.03 -13.41
CA ASP A 455 14.51 -18.07 -12.73
C ASP A 455 13.46 -17.04 -13.25
N ARG A 456 13.61 -16.61 -14.53
CA ARG A 456 12.66 -15.70 -15.21
C ARG A 456 12.36 -16.14 -16.62
N PHE A 457 11.20 -15.75 -17.12
CA PHE A 457 10.91 -15.86 -18.55
C PHE A 457 11.71 -14.80 -19.31
N THR A 458 12.36 -15.21 -20.42
CA THR A 458 13.19 -14.31 -21.23
C THR A 458 12.36 -13.22 -21.91
N ASN A 459 11.08 -13.51 -22.19
CA ASN A 459 10.16 -12.56 -22.77
C ASN A 459 8.73 -12.84 -22.30
N THR A 460 8.05 -11.84 -21.73
CA THR A 460 6.62 -11.87 -21.37
C THR A 460 5.78 -10.89 -22.19
N ASN A 461 6.41 -10.10 -23.07
CA ASN A 461 5.73 -9.20 -23.98
C ASN A 461 5.30 -9.96 -25.24
N LEU A 462 4.28 -10.78 -25.09
CA LEU A 462 3.77 -11.73 -26.05
C LEU A 462 2.37 -11.30 -26.54
N SER A 463 1.95 -11.78 -27.72
CA SER A 463 0.56 -11.63 -28.16
C SER A 463 -0.41 -12.35 -27.21
N THR A 464 -1.71 -12.00 -27.24
CA THR A 464 -2.71 -12.60 -26.35
C THR A 464 -2.73 -14.13 -26.42
N GLY A 465 -2.70 -14.69 -27.63
CA GLY A 465 -2.63 -16.15 -27.84
C GLY A 465 -1.34 -16.75 -27.27
N GLN A 466 -0.18 -16.13 -27.54
CA GLN A 466 1.10 -16.59 -27.00
C GLN A 466 1.16 -16.50 -25.46
N ARG A 467 0.60 -15.44 -24.87
CA ARG A 467 0.48 -15.33 -23.40
C ARG A 467 -0.37 -16.47 -22.82
N LYS A 468 -1.48 -16.85 -23.47
CA LYS A 468 -2.30 -17.99 -23.05
C LYS A 468 -1.55 -19.31 -23.17
N ARG A 469 -0.73 -19.51 -24.24
CA ARG A 469 0.13 -20.70 -24.39
C ARG A 469 1.17 -20.76 -23.28
N LEU A 470 1.82 -19.65 -22.94
CA LEU A 470 2.78 -19.62 -21.84
C LEU A 470 2.13 -19.91 -20.49
N ALA A 471 0.96 -19.34 -20.22
CA ALA A 471 0.18 -19.66 -19.02
C ALA A 471 -0.18 -21.15 -18.97
N LEU A 472 -0.54 -21.74 -20.13
CA LEU A 472 -0.83 -23.16 -20.26
C LEU A 472 0.41 -24.01 -19.95
N ALA A 473 1.60 -23.67 -20.50
CA ALA A 473 2.84 -24.35 -20.18
C ALA A 473 3.12 -24.37 -18.67
N VAL A 474 3.00 -23.23 -18.00
CA VAL A 474 3.18 -23.11 -16.55
C VAL A 474 2.16 -23.96 -15.78
N SER A 475 0.90 -23.90 -16.18
CA SER A 475 -0.21 -24.68 -15.61
C SER A 475 0.06 -26.20 -15.67
N LEU A 476 0.58 -26.69 -16.80
CA LEU A 476 0.86 -28.11 -17.00
C LEU A 476 2.10 -28.60 -16.23
N VAL A 477 3.07 -27.74 -15.98
CA VAL A 477 4.23 -28.05 -15.12
C VAL A 477 3.80 -28.38 -13.69
N GLU A 478 2.71 -27.78 -13.19
CA GLU A 478 2.18 -28.00 -11.83
C GLU A 478 1.64 -29.40 -11.59
N ARG A 479 1.24 -30.12 -12.63
CA ARG A 479 0.67 -31.49 -12.57
C ARG A 479 -0.49 -31.65 -11.59
N LYS A 480 -1.48 -30.76 -11.68
CA LYS A 480 -2.70 -30.83 -10.86
C LYS A 480 -3.71 -31.82 -11.46
N PRO A 481 -4.51 -32.53 -10.63
CA PRO A 481 -5.47 -33.51 -11.14
C PRO A 481 -6.59 -32.89 -11.96
N ILE A 482 -6.97 -31.64 -11.70
CA ILE A 482 -8.06 -30.95 -12.41
C ILE A 482 -7.49 -29.72 -13.13
N LEU A 483 -7.69 -29.67 -14.44
CA LEU A 483 -7.33 -28.52 -15.27
C LEU A 483 -8.61 -27.74 -15.62
N VAL A 484 -8.55 -26.42 -15.45
CA VAL A 484 -9.70 -25.53 -15.74
C VAL A 484 -9.27 -24.46 -16.74
N PHE A 485 -9.95 -24.42 -17.88
CA PHE A 485 -9.64 -23.53 -18.99
C PHE A 485 -10.85 -22.64 -19.32
N ASP A 486 -10.71 -21.34 -19.08
CA ASP A 486 -11.75 -20.36 -19.41
C ASP A 486 -11.40 -19.67 -20.73
N GLU A 487 -11.99 -20.13 -21.83
CA GLU A 487 -11.83 -19.60 -23.20
C GLU A 487 -10.35 -19.52 -23.67
N VAL A 488 -9.54 -20.52 -23.32
CA VAL A 488 -8.09 -20.51 -23.67
C VAL A 488 -7.87 -20.57 -25.16
N ALA A 489 -8.69 -21.30 -25.90
CA ALA A 489 -8.58 -21.46 -27.35
C ALA A 489 -9.14 -20.27 -28.18
N ALA A 490 -9.89 -19.35 -27.57
CA ALA A 490 -10.59 -18.30 -28.30
C ALA A 490 -9.65 -17.37 -29.10
N ASP A 491 -8.48 -17.03 -28.55
CA ASP A 491 -7.50 -16.12 -29.17
C ASP A 491 -6.37 -16.85 -29.89
N GLN A 492 -6.57 -18.12 -30.24
CA GLN A 492 -5.58 -18.94 -30.92
C GLN A 492 -5.83 -18.96 -32.44
N ASP A 493 -4.74 -19.17 -33.20
CA ASP A 493 -4.86 -19.45 -34.63
C ASP A 493 -5.61 -20.78 -34.86
N PRO A 494 -6.20 -20.97 -36.07
CA PRO A 494 -7.01 -22.17 -36.35
C PRO A 494 -6.26 -23.48 -36.18
N GLU A 495 -4.95 -23.51 -36.53
CA GLU A 495 -4.13 -24.71 -36.44
C GLU A 495 -3.90 -25.11 -34.98
N PHE A 496 -3.48 -24.16 -34.12
CA PHE A 496 -3.29 -24.43 -32.71
C PHE A 496 -4.63 -24.72 -32.00
N ARG A 497 -5.73 -24.07 -32.40
CA ARG A 497 -7.06 -24.35 -31.86
C ARG A 497 -7.44 -25.81 -32.16
N ASN A 498 -7.25 -26.27 -33.39
CA ASN A 498 -7.47 -27.67 -33.74
C ASN A 498 -6.58 -28.61 -32.90
N HIS A 499 -5.27 -28.33 -32.82
CA HIS A 499 -4.34 -29.10 -32.00
C HIS A 499 -4.76 -29.15 -30.53
N PHE A 500 -5.21 -28.03 -29.97
CA PHE A 500 -5.67 -27.94 -28.56
C PHE A 500 -6.83 -28.91 -28.28
N TYR A 501 -7.88 -28.89 -29.10
CA TYR A 501 -9.05 -29.70 -28.85
C TYR A 501 -8.87 -31.17 -29.25
N THR A 502 -8.24 -31.45 -30.38
CA THR A 502 -8.19 -32.81 -30.92
C THR A 502 -6.99 -33.62 -30.44
N THR A 503 -5.91 -32.96 -30.02
CA THR A 503 -4.65 -33.64 -29.64
C THR A 503 -4.32 -33.38 -28.16
N LEU A 504 -4.24 -32.12 -27.75
CA LEU A 504 -3.74 -31.77 -26.42
C LEU A 504 -4.72 -32.16 -25.31
N LEU A 505 -6.01 -31.85 -25.40
CA LEU A 505 -6.98 -32.20 -24.36
C LEU A 505 -7.09 -33.74 -24.17
N PRO A 506 -7.21 -34.57 -25.22
CA PRO A 506 -7.15 -36.03 -25.08
C PRO A 506 -5.84 -36.52 -24.47
N HIS A 507 -4.70 -36.00 -24.91
CA HIS A 507 -3.39 -36.35 -24.34
C HIS A 507 -3.31 -36.04 -22.83
N LEU A 508 -3.80 -34.87 -22.40
CA LEU A 508 -3.84 -34.49 -20.97
C LEU A 508 -4.76 -35.43 -20.17
N ARG A 509 -5.91 -35.81 -20.72
CA ARG A 509 -6.80 -36.81 -20.10
C ARG A 509 -6.07 -38.16 -19.93
N ASP A 510 -5.36 -38.60 -20.94
CA ASP A 510 -4.61 -39.89 -20.93
C ASP A 510 -3.44 -39.84 -19.92
N LEU A 511 -2.84 -38.66 -19.71
CA LEU A 511 -1.89 -38.41 -18.63
C LEU A 511 -2.51 -38.43 -17.22
N GLY A 512 -3.84 -38.54 -17.12
CA GLY A 512 -4.57 -38.67 -15.85
C GLY A 512 -5.24 -37.41 -15.34
N HIS A 513 -5.27 -36.35 -16.13
CA HIS A 513 -5.96 -35.11 -15.78
C HIS A 513 -7.46 -35.21 -16.10
N SER A 514 -8.29 -34.57 -15.27
CA SER A 514 -9.68 -34.26 -15.58
C SER A 514 -9.79 -32.80 -15.99
N ILE A 515 -10.63 -32.48 -16.97
CA ILE A 515 -10.60 -31.18 -17.65
C ILE A 515 -11.98 -30.55 -17.61
N ILE A 516 -12.05 -29.29 -17.22
CA ILE A 516 -13.22 -28.41 -17.36
C ILE A 516 -12.83 -27.29 -18.31
N ALA A 517 -13.46 -27.19 -19.46
CA ALA A 517 -13.18 -26.14 -20.42
C ALA A 517 -14.44 -25.35 -20.78
N VAL A 518 -14.36 -24.03 -20.64
CA VAL A 518 -15.37 -23.13 -21.20
C VAL A 518 -15.01 -22.85 -22.64
N THR A 519 -15.93 -23.07 -23.55
CA THR A 519 -15.69 -22.88 -24.97
C THR A 519 -16.96 -22.48 -25.74
N HIS A 520 -16.77 -21.80 -26.85
CA HIS A 520 -17.79 -21.47 -27.85
C HIS A 520 -17.57 -22.20 -29.19
N ASP A 521 -16.52 -23.02 -29.27
CA ASP A 521 -16.11 -23.70 -30.50
C ASP A 521 -16.94 -24.97 -30.75
N GLU A 522 -18.15 -24.83 -31.29
CA GLU A 522 -19.12 -25.92 -31.51
C GLU A 522 -18.53 -27.06 -32.35
N HIS A 523 -17.60 -26.76 -33.28
CA HIS A 523 -16.92 -27.73 -34.12
C HIS A 523 -16.19 -28.83 -33.36
N TYR A 524 -15.68 -28.53 -32.14
CA TYR A 524 -14.90 -29.47 -31.33
C TYR A 524 -15.69 -30.11 -30.20
N PHE A 525 -17.01 -29.93 -30.12
CA PHE A 525 -17.81 -30.47 -29.03
C PHE A 525 -17.75 -31.99 -28.93
N HIS A 526 -17.49 -32.67 -30.05
CA HIS A 526 -17.33 -34.12 -30.11
C HIS A 526 -16.11 -34.66 -29.33
N THR A 527 -15.15 -33.80 -28.94
CA THR A 527 -13.96 -34.18 -28.17
C THR A 527 -14.21 -34.21 -26.66
N ALA A 528 -15.33 -33.73 -26.19
CA ALA A 528 -15.73 -33.76 -24.79
C ALA A 528 -16.57 -35.01 -24.46
N ASP A 529 -16.36 -35.56 -23.27
CA ASP A 529 -17.20 -36.64 -22.73
C ASP A 529 -18.60 -36.12 -22.32
N LYS A 530 -18.68 -34.85 -21.94
CA LYS A 530 -19.93 -34.22 -21.51
C LYS A 530 -19.97 -32.73 -21.86
N ILE A 531 -21.12 -32.25 -22.29
CA ILE A 531 -21.38 -30.85 -22.58
C ILE A 531 -22.51 -30.34 -21.69
N LEU A 532 -22.25 -29.24 -20.98
CA LEU A 532 -23.19 -28.57 -20.11
C LEU A 532 -23.45 -27.16 -20.65
N LYS A 533 -24.73 -26.88 -20.98
CA LYS A 533 -25.12 -25.56 -21.47
C LYS A 533 -25.69 -24.70 -20.35
N MET A 534 -25.16 -23.50 -20.22
CA MET A 534 -25.58 -22.52 -19.21
C MET A 534 -26.31 -21.34 -19.86
N HIS A 535 -27.44 -20.95 -19.29
CA HIS A 535 -28.22 -19.79 -19.69
C HIS A 535 -28.77 -19.10 -18.44
N ASP A 536 -28.56 -17.80 -18.31
CA ASP A 536 -29.05 -16.99 -17.20
C ASP A 536 -28.85 -17.62 -15.80
N GLY A 537 -27.65 -18.15 -15.56
CA GLY A 537 -27.29 -18.74 -14.26
C GLY A 537 -27.81 -20.18 -14.02
N HIS A 538 -28.47 -20.81 -14.98
CA HIS A 538 -29.06 -22.16 -14.85
C HIS A 538 -28.60 -23.10 -15.96
N TRP A 539 -28.65 -24.42 -15.68
CA TRP A 539 -28.42 -25.42 -16.71
C TRP A 539 -29.61 -25.48 -17.67
N THR A 540 -29.32 -25.59 -18.95
CA THR A 540 -30.29 -25.83 -20.01
C THR A 540 -29.90 -27.06 -20.82
N ASN A 541 -30.90 -27.74 -21.40
CA ASN A 541 -30.64 -28.91 -22.25
C ASN A 541 -29.83 -28.47 -23.48
N TYR A 542 -28.65 -29.06 -23.66
CA TYR A 542 -27.91 -28.95 -24.90
C TYR A 542 -28.55 -29.85 -25.96
N LYS A 543 -29.06 -29.26 -27.05
CA LYS A 543 -29.43 -30.01 -28.24
C LYS A 543 -28.36 -29.76 -29.28
N PRO A 544 -27.63 -30.78 -29.77
CA PRO A 544 -26.70 -30.61 -30.88
C PRO A 544 -27.47 -29.99 -32.07
N ARG A 545 -26.87 -29.02 -32.72
CA ARG A 545 -27.34 -28.59 -34.04
C ARG A 545 -27.07 -29.73 -34.99
N THR A 546 -28.13 -30.39 -35.50
CA THR A 546 -28.11 -31.37 -36.58
C THR A 546 -27.60 -30.72 -37.87
#